data_f1abb2f96e3341db94c7d53f7f37cc93
#
_entry.id   f1abb2f96e3341db94c7d53f7f37cc93
#
_cell.length_a   1.000
_cell.length_b   1.000
_cell.length_c   1.000
_cell.angle_alpha   90.00
_cell.angle_beta   90.00
_cell.angle_gamma   90.00
#
_symmetry.space_group_name_H-M   'P 1'
#
loop_
_entity.id
_entity.type
_entity.pdbx_description
1 polymer ?
#
loop_
_entity_poly.entity_id
_entity_poly.type
_entity_poly.pdbx_seq_one_letter_code
_entity_poly.pdbx_strand_id
1 'polypeptide(L)'
;MPRPQTAIIPDHAQAGIFIEADIRDGRYDDIKTACRSSLEALATLKTRFPEDILGMTIAFGSDAWKAFGHAEEGSEIKPFPVMGNGLAPSTQHDIYIHIQAYRQNAAFALAQSVFAAFDDSISIATEEHGLRLYEDRGLDGFVDGTENPQGDENVRNVAIIPEGRPDAGGSYVLLQKYLHDLKKWDAVPVAEQETSVGRSKEANEEFSRDVRLPDSHLGRVNLKENGVGLKIVRRSLPFGKISGEHGLMFTAYCHTLHNIEVQLLHMFGDADGKTDLLLKHLSTAVSGAYYYAPSVERLQNL
;
A
#
# COMPACT_ATOMS: atom_id res chain seq x y z
N MET A 1 -18.03 17.11 -1.11
CA MET A 1 -16.74 16.46 -1.36
C MET A 1 -16.95 14.96 -1.42
N PRO A 2 -16.63 14.27 -2.50
CA PRO A 2 -16.67 12.82 -2.52
C PRO A 2 -15.79 12.23 -1.41
N ARG A 3 -16.27 11.17 -0.75
CA ARG A 3 -15.60 10.59 0.42
C ARG A 3 -14.55 9.58 -0.01
N PRO A 4 -13.31 9.65 0.53
CA PRO A 4 -12.33 8.61 0.33
C PRO A 4 -12.75 7.32 1.04
N GLN A 5 -12.27 6.18 0.53
CA GLN A 5 -12.44 4.89 1.19
C GLN A 5 -11.68 4.86 2.53
N THR A 6 -12.18 4.07 3.48
CA THR A 6 -11.87 4.25 4.91
C THR A 6 -10.58 3.61 5.38
N ALA A 7 -9.88 2.81 4.56
CA ALA A 7 -8.55 2.31 4.93
C ALA A 7 -7.41 3.29 4.56
N ILE A 8 -7.71 4.45 3.95
CA ILE A 8 -6.67 5.38 3.47
C ILE A 8 -6.24 6.34 4.58
N ILE A 9 -7.20 7.00 5.27
CA ILE A 9 -6.92 8.11 6.18
C ILE A 9 -6.41 7.64 7.56
N PRO A 10 -7.13 6.75 8.29
CA PRO A 10 -6.72 6.36 9.63
C PRO A 10 -5.35 5.70 9.66
N ASP A 11 -4.56 6.06 10.67
CA ASP A 11 -3.28 5.43 10.95
C ASP A 11 -3.37 4.50 12.17
N HIS A 12 -2.25 3.86 12.53
CA HIS A 12 -2.11 3.01 13.71
C HIS A 12 -2.99 1.75 13.74
N ALA A 13 -3.48 1.27 12.57
CA ALA A 13 -4.07 -0.05 12.50
C ALA A 13 -3.07 -1.12 12.99
N GLN A 14 -3.56 -2.07 13.80
CA GLN A 14 -2.74 -3.13 14.38
C GLN A 14 -2.76 -4.40 13.54
N ALA A 15 -3.78 -4.55 12.69
CA ALA A 15 -3.97 -5.69 11.80
C ALA A 15 -4.41 -5.22 10.42
N GLY A 16 -3.97 -5.92 9.38
CA GLY A 16 -4.38 -5.70 8.00
C GLY A 16 -4.57 -7.01 7.26
N ILE A 17 -5.44 -6.99 6.26
CA ILE A 17 -5.63 -8.09 5.30
C ILE A 17 -5.49 -7.48 3.92
N PHE A 18 -4.64 -8.08 3.11
CA PHE A 18 -4.28 -7.63 1.77
C PHE A 18 -4.64 -8.74 0.79
N ILE A 19 -5.60 -8.49 -0.10
CA ILE A 19 -6.13 -9.50 -1.02
C ILE A 19 -6.00 -8.97 -2.44
N GLU A 20 -5.40 -9.74 -3.33
CA GLU A 20 -5.44 -9.53 -4.78
C GLU A 20 -6.28 -10.63 -5.42
N ALA A 21 -7.09 -10.26 -6.40
CA ALA A 21 -7.99 -11.16 -7.08
C ALA A 21 -8.21 -10.78 -8.55
N ASP A 22 -8.59 -11.77 -9.35
CA ASP A 22 -9.00 -11.56 -10.73
C ASP A 22 -10.52 -11.73 -10.86
N ILE A 23 -11.16 -10.88 -11.66
CA ILE A 23 -12.58 -10.93 -11.95
C ILE A 23 -12.83 -12.08 -12.92
N ARG A 24 -13.78 -12.97 -12.57
CA ARG A 24 -14.16 -14.05 -13.49
C ARG A 24 -14.94 -13.51 -14.68
N ASP A 25 -14.80 -14.18 -15.82
CA ASP A 25 -15.43 -13.77 -17.08
C ASP A 25 -16.92 -13.49 -16.93
N GLY A 26 -17.34 -12.32 -17.41
CA GLY A 26 -18.73 -11.90 -17.41
C GLY A 26 -19.32 -11.46 -16.06
N ARG A 27 -18.51 -11.36 -14.97
CA ARG A 27 -18.99 -11.11 -13.60
C ARG A 27 -18.93 -9.64 -13.16
N TYR A 28 -18.73 -8.68 -14.05
CA TYR A 28 -18.60 -7.26 -13.70
C TYR A 28 -19.81 -6.68 -12.95
N ASP A 29 -21.05 -7.11 -13.28
CA ASP A 29 -22.25 -6.64 -12.57
C ASP A 29 -22.34 -7.22 -11.15
N ASP A 30 -21.83 -8.43 -10.95
CA ASP A 30 -21.70 -9.02 -9.61
C ASP A 30 -20.69 -8.25 -8.78
N ILE A 31 -19.57 -7.81 -9.36
CA ILE A 31 -18.59 -6.96 -8.70
C ILE A 31 -19.20 -5.64 -8.21
N LYS A 32 -20.02 -4.98 -9.04
CA LYS A 32 -20.75 -3.76 -8.62
C LYS A 32 -21.65 -4.01 -7.41
N THR A 33 -22.34 -5.16 -7.40
CA THR A 33 -23.20 -5.57 -6.28
C THR A 33 -22.36 -5.90 -5.04
N ALA A 34 -21.27 -6.63 -5.20
CA ALA A 34 -20.35 -6.99 -4.13
C ALA A 34 -19.73 -5.75 -3.46
N CYS A 35 -19.35 -4.73 -4.24
CA CYS A 35 -18.83 -3.47 -3.71
C CYS A 35 -19.85 -2.75 -2.81
N ARG A 36 -21.13 -2.68 -3.23
CA ARG A 36 -22.22 -2.10 -2.41
C ARG A 36 -22.42 -2.88 -1.11
N SER A 37 -22.54 -4.21 -1.21
CA SER A 37 -22.73 -5.08 -0.04
C SER A 37 -21.54 -5.02 0.92
N SER A 38 -20.31 -4.88 0.40
CA SER A 38 -19.10 -4.71 1.21
C SER A 38 -19.11 -3.39 1.99
N LEU A 39 -19.57 -2.30 1.38
CA LEU A 39 -19.73 -1.00 2.06
C LEU A 39 -20.82 -1.05 3.16
N GLU A 40 -21.91 -1.78 2.93
CA GLU A 40 -22.97 -2.02 3.93
C GLU A 40 -22.45 -2.87 5.11
N ALA A 41 -21.69 -3.93 4.82
CA ALA A 41 -21.04 -4.75 5.82
C ALA A 41 -20.07 -3.95 6.69
N LEU A 42 -19.23 -3.10 6.05
CA LEU A 42 -18.34 -2.18 6.76
C LEU A 42 -19.11 -1.24 7.69
N ALA A 43 -20.18 -0.60 7.20
CA ALA A 43 -21.02 0.31 8.00
C ALA A 43 -21.63 -0.41 9.21
N THR A 44 -22.14 -1.61 9.01
CA THR A 44 -22.74 -2.45 10.06
C THR A 44 -21.71 -2.81 11.13
N LEU A 45 -20.52 -3.26 10.73
CA LEU A 45 -19.47 -3.64 11.67
C LEU A 45 -18.88 -2.44 12.42
N LYS A 46 -18.72 -1.28 11.76
CA LYS A 46 -18.31 -0.02 12.43
C LYS A 46 -19.31 0.40 13.53
N THR A 47 -20.59 0.23 13.28
CA THR A 47 -21.61 0.50 14.29
C THR A 47 -21.55 -0.49 15.46
N ARG A 48 -21.25 -1.75 15.17
CA ARG A 48 -21.12 -2.82 16.18
C ARG A 48 -19.83 -2.73 16.99
N PHE A 49 -18.75 -2.26 16.38
CA PHE A 49 -17.42 -2.17 16.98
C PHE A 49 -16.85 -0.75 16.83
N PRO A 50 -17.47 0.26 17.46
CA PRO A 50 -17.09 1.66 17.28
C PRO A 50 -15.66 1.98 17.78
N GLU A 51 -15.11 1.16 18.67
CA GLU A 51 -13.74 1.29 19.20
C GLU A 51 -12.66 0.84 18.19
N ASP A 52 -13.04 0.08 17.16
CA ASP A 52 -12.10 -0.35 16.13
C ASP A 52 -11.92 0.71 15.06
N ILE A 53 -10.66 0.92 14.66
CA ILE A 53 -10.32 1.70 13.47
C ILE A 53 -10.53 0.81 12.24
N LEU A 54 -11.78 0.33 12.05
CA LEU A 54 -12.11 -0.57 10.96
C LEU A 54 -12.20 0.21 9.66
N GLY A 55 -11.39 -0.12 8.69
CA GLY A 55 -11.33 0.49 7.38
C GLY A 55 -11.24 -0.53 6.26
N MET A 56 -11.73 -0.14 5.08
CA MET A 56 -11.65 -0.92 3.86
C MET A 56 -11.37 -0.04 2.67
N THR A 57 -10.58 -0.55 1.73
CA THR A 57 -10.40 -0.02 0.37
C THR A 57 -10.58 -1.15 -0.62
N ILE A 58 -11.41 -0.94 -1.64
CA ILE A 58 -11.51 -1.78 -2.83
C ILE A 58 -10.99 -0.94 -3.99
N ALA A 59 -9.97 -1.44 -4.69
CA ALA A 59 -9.30 -0.75 -5.77
C ALA A 59 -9.17 -1.67 -6.98
N PHE A 60 -9.03 -1.08 -8.17
CA PHE A 60 -9.08 -1.81 -9.44
C PHE A 60 -7.82 -1.56 -10.26
N GLY A 61 -7.31 -2.62 -10.89
CA GLY A 61 -6.27 -2.52 -11.92
C GLY A 61 -6.78 -1.78 -13.16
N SER A 62 -5.86 -1.33 -14.00
CA SER A 62 -6.19 -0.46 -15.14
C SER A 62 -7.22 -1.07 -16.10
N ASP A 63 -7.11 -2.36 -16.38
CA ASP A 63 -7.98 -3.01 -17.37
C ASP A 63 -9.37 -3.27 -16.77
N ALA A 64 -9.45 -3.71 -15.52
CA ALA A 64 -10.70 -3.85 -14.79
C ALA A 64 -11.40 -2.48 -14.64
N TRP A 65 -10.67 -1.42 -14.30
CA TRP A 65 -11.24 -0.08 -14.19
C TRP A 65 -11.82 0.43 -15.51
N LYS A 66 -11.09 0.26 -16.61
CA LYS A 66 -11.59 0.62 -17.96
C LYS A 66 -12.86 -0.13 -18.34
N ALA A 67 -12.97 -1.41 -17.95
CA ALA A 67 -14.15 -2.23 -18.26
C ALA A 67 -15.42 -1.73 -17.55
N PHE A 68 -15.32 -1.02 -16.43
CA PHE A 68 -16.45 -0.35 -15.79
C PHE A 68 -16.93 0.90 -16.54
N GLY A 69 -16.18 1.41 -17.51
CA GLY A 69 -16.61 2.50 -18.40
C GLY A 69 -16.38 3.91 -17.87
N HIS A 70 -15.60 4.09 -16.79
CA HIS A 70 -15.32 5.39 -16.17
C HIS A 70 -13.95 5.95 -16.61
N ALA A 71 -13.74 6.10 -17.92
CA ALA A 71 -12.44 6.45 -18.51
C ALA A 71 -11.88 7.84 -18.09
N GLU A 72 -12.71 8.75 -17.60
CA GLU A 72 -12.28 10.08 -17.13
C GLU A 72 -11.74 10.05 -15.69
N GLU A 73 -12.00 8.98 -14.95
CA GLU A 73 -11.55 8.79 -13.58
C GLU A 73 -10.33 7.87 -13.53
N GLY A 74 -9.42 8.10 -12.60
CA GLY A 74 -8.22 7.29 -12.48
C GLY A 74 -7.32 7.35 -13.73
N SER A 75 -7.25 8.48 -14.41
CA SER A 75 -6.61 8.63 -15.72
C SER A 75 -5.12 8.27 -15.75
N GLU A 76 -4.44 8.26 -14.60
CA GLU A 76 -3.03 7.88 -14.49
C GLU A 76 -2.81 6.38 -14.32
N ILE A 77 -3.90 5.59 -14.07
CA ILE A 77 -3.76 4.16 -13.80
C ILE A 77 -3.30 3.38 -15.04
N LYS A 78 -2.32 2.54 -14.83
CA LYS A 78 -1.70 1.66 -15.83
C LYS A 78 -1.21 0.38 -15.16
N PRO A 79 -0.92 -0.69 -15.92
CA PRO A 79 -0.27 -1.87 -15.33
C PRO A 79 1.09 -1.51 -14.73
N PHE A 80 1.45 -2.18 -13.63
CA PHE A 80 2.76 -2.04 -13.01
C PHE A 80 3.84 -2.55 -13.99
N PRO A 81 4.86 -1.76 -14.33
CA PRO A 81 5.95 -2.23 -15.18
C PRO A 81 6.97 -3.05 -14.39
N VAL A 82 7.66 -3.96 -15.05
CA VAL A 82 8.88 -4.56 -14.47
C VAL A 82 9.94 -3.47 -14.34
N MET A 83 10.54 -3.33 -13.16
CA MET A 83 11.57 -2.31 -12.87
C MET A 83 12.89 -2.95 -12.40
N GLY A 84 13.99 -2.18 -12.51
CA GLY A 84 15.30 -2.58 -12.03
C GLY A 84 15.83 -3.86 -12.71
N ASN A 85 15.59 -4.04 -14.00
CA ASN A 85 15.97 -5.25 -14.73
C ASN A 85 15.46 -6.55 -14.07
N GLY A 86 14.21 -6.52 -13.55
CA GLY A 86 13.56 -7.67 -12.93
C GLY A 86 13.62 -7.69 -11.40
N LEU A 87 14.23 -6.70 -10.75
CA LEU A 87 14.22 -6.59 -9.29
C LEU A 87 12.82 -6.32 -8.70
N ALA A 88 11.96 -5.65 -9.46
CA ALA A 88 10.54 -5.49 -9.16
C ALA A 88 9.72 -6.19 -10.26
N PRO A 89 9.14 -7.37 -10.00
CA PRO A 89 8.28 -8.05 -10.96
C PRO A 89 6.93 -7.35 -11.10
N SER A 90 6.27 -7.51 -12.23
CA SER A 90 4.87 -7.14 -12.44
C SER A 90 3.98 -8.35 -12.17
N THR A 91 3.07 -8.21 -11.22
CA THR A 91 2.08 -9.25 -10.86
C THR A 91 0.69 -8.63 -10.79
N GLN A 92 0.34 -7.82 -11.79
CA GLN A 92 -0.89 -7.06 -11.81
C GLN A 92 -2.12 -7.95 -11.82
N HIS A 93 -3.07 -7.70 -10.91
CA HIS A 93 -4.38 -8.31 -10.82
C HIS A 93 -5.50 -7.29 -11.03
N ASP A 94 -6.76 -7.75 -11.14
CA ASP A 94 -7.92 -6.91 -11.44
C ASP A 94 -8.39 -6.11 -10.23
N ILE A 95 -8.35 -6.72 -9.04
CA ILE A 95 -8.90 -6.14 -7.79
C ILE A 95 -7.87 -6.25 -6.68
N TYR A 96 -7.79 -5.18 -5.90
CA TYR A 96 -7.10 -5.14 -4.62
C TYR A 96 -8.10 -4.77 -3.52
N ILE A 97 -8.17 -5.58 -2.46
CA ILE A 97 -8.97 -5.33 -1.27
C ILE A 97 -8.02 -5.20 -0.09
N HIS A 98 -8.03 -4.01 0.53
CA HIS A 98 -7.28 -3.72 1.74
C HIS A 98 -8.24 -3.51 2.90
N ILE A 99 -8.12 -4.34 3.93
CA ILE A 99 -8.86 -4.23 5.18
C ILE A 99 -7.86 -3.93 6.29
N GLN A 100 -8.17 -2.95 7.13
CA GLN A 100 -7.38 -2.66 8.32
C GLN A 100 -8.27 -2.48 9.54
N ALA A 101 -7.76 -2.86 10.72
CA ALA A 101 -8.47 -2.71 11.98
C ALA A 101 -7.49 -2.56 13.16
N TYR A 102 -7.99 -2.09 14.28
CA TYR A 102 -7.24 -2.13 15.52
C TYR A 102 -7.10 -3.58 16.04
N ARG A 103 -8.12 -4.41 15.85
CA ARG A 103 -8.12 -5.81 16.26
C ARG A 103 -8.23 -6.76 15.08
N GLN A 104 -7.41 -7.81 15.05
CA GLN A 104 -7.38 -8.79 13.97
C GLN A 104 -8.71 -9.51 13.76
N ASN A 105 -9.44 -9.81 14.84
CA ASN A 105 -10.76 -10.46 14.73
C ASN A 105 -11.81 -9.54 14.08
N ALA A 106 -11.72 -8.22 14.23
CA ALA A 106 -12.59 -7.27 13.54
C ALA A 106 -12.25 -7.20 12.04
N ALA A 107 -10.96 -7.17 11.69
CA ALA A 107 -10.53 -7.25 10.29
C ALA A 107 -11.02 -8.55 9.64
N PHE A 108 -10.88 -9.68 10.32
CA PHE A 108 -11.32 -10.99 9.82
C PHE A 108 -12.84 -11.06 9.64
N ALA A 109 -13.62 -10.52 10.58
CA ALA A 109 -15.09 -10.47 10.47
C ALA A 109 -15.55 -9.65 9.25
N LEU A 110 -14.88 -8.52 8.97
CA LEU A 110 -15.15 -7.75 7.75
C LEU A 110 -14.74 -8.54 6.51
N ALA A 111 -13.56 -9.15 6.50
CA ALA A 111 -13.09 -9.96 5.37
C ALA A 111 -14.06 -11.09 5.03
N GLN A 112 -14.61 -11.79 6.02
CA GLN A 112 -15.64 -12.83 5.80
C GLN A 112 -16.88 -12.27 5.11
N SER A 113 -17.35 -11.09 5.52
CA SER A 113 -18.52 -10.45 4.91
C SER A 113 -18.23 -9.98 3.48
N VAL A 114 -17.05 -9.44 3.22
CA VAL A 114 -16.58 -9.04 1.90
C VAL A 114 -16.45 -10.26 0.99
N PHE A 115 -15.84 -11.32 1.47
CA PHE A 115 -15.69 -12.58 0.74
C PHE A 115 -17.05 -13.16 0.34
N ALA A 116 -18.02 -13.18 1.27
CA ALA A 116 -19.37 -13.63 0.99
C ALA A 116 -20.10 -12.74 -0.03
N ALA A 117 -19.78 -11.44 -0.10
CA ALA A 117 -20.36 -10.52 -1.06
C ALA A 117 -19.79 -10.73 -2.48
N PHE A 118 -18.49 -11.02 -2.60
CA PHE A 118 -17.85 -11.31 -3.88
C PHE A 118 -18.13 -12.73 -4.37
N ASP A 119 -18.32 -13.69 -3.43
CA ASP A 119 -18.63 -15.10 -3.71
C ASP A 119 -17.75 -15.68 -4.84
N ASP A 120 -18.36 -16.34 -5.83
CA ASP A 120 -17.66 -16.90 -6.98
C ASP A 120 -17.42 -15.90 -8.13
N SER A 121 -17.62 -14.58 -7.91
CA SER A 121 -17.35 -13.55 -8.93
C SER A 121 -15.88 -13.24 -9.13
N ILE A 122 -15.04 -13.60 -8.17
CA ILE A 122 -13.58 -13.41 -8.22
C ILE A 122 -12.83 -14.72 -8.01
N SER A 123 -11.56 -14.72 -8.43
CA SER A 123 -10.59 -15.77 -8.12
C SER A 123 -9.46 -15.14 -7.32
N ILE A 124 -9.26 -15.58 -6.08
CA ILE A 124 -8.19 -15.04 -5.23
C ILE A 124 -6.83 -15.48 -5.77
N ALA A 125 -5.98 -14.50 -6.00
CA ALA A 125 -4.60 -14.70 -6.41
C ALA A 125 -3.67 -14.72 -5.20
N THR A 126 -3.81 -13.74 -4.29
CA THR A 126 -3.03 -13.67 -3.06
C THR A 126 -3.89 -13.18 -1.89
N GLU A 127 -3.58 -13.66 -0.69
CA GLU A 127 -4.12 -13.18 0.58
C GLU A 127 -3.01 -13.19 1.63
N GLU A 128 -2.72 -12.02 2.21
CA GLU A 128 -1.74 -11.90 3.29
C GLU A 128 -2.33 -11.16 4.48
N HIS A 129 -1.94 -11.61 5.68
CA HIS A 129 -2.35 -11.01 6.94
C HIS A 129 -1.15 -10.32 7.57
N GLY A 130 -1.25 -9.00 7.70
CA GLY A 130 -0.25 -8.16 8.33
C GLY A 130 -0.59 -7.87 9.79
N LEU A 131 0.44 -7.62 10.57
CA LEU A 131 0.33 -7.23 11.97
C LEU A 131 1.36 -6.15 12.30
N ARG A 132 0.99 -5.18 13.12
CA ARG A 132 1.90 -4.17 13.62
C ARG A 132 2.71 -4.74 14.77
N LEU A 133 4.03 -4.55 14.73
CA LEU A 133 4.91 -4.95 15.80
C LEU A 133 4.99 -3.85 16.88
N TYR A 134 5.58 -4.19 18.03
CA TYR A 134 5.82 -3.26 19.13
C TYR A 134 6.65 -2.05 18.66
N GLU A 135 6.41 -0.90 19.24
CA GLU A 135 7.09 0.37 18.95
C GLU A 135 7.03 0.78 17.46
N ASP A 136 6.01 0.32 16.71
CA ASP A 136 5.86 0.56 15.27
C ASP A 136 7.08 0.14 14.44
N ARG A 137 7.85 -0.87 14.88
CA ARG A 137 9.04 -1.35 14.17
C ARG A 137 8.67 -2.36 13.09
N GLY A 138 9.43 -2.33 11.98
CA GLY A 138 9.46 -3.40 11.00
C GLY A 138 10.22 -4.63 11.51
N LEU A 139 10.19 -5.72 10.73
CA LEU A 139 11.00 -6.92 11.03
C LEU A 139 12.52 -6.63 10.95
N ASP A 140 12.91 -5.56 10.28
CA ASP A 140 14.29 -5.04 10.21
C ASP A 140 14.75 -4.37 11.51
N GLY A 141 13.81 -4.10 12.43
CA GLY A 141 14.03 -3.44 13.71
C GLY A 141 14.01 -1.92 13.65
N PHE A 142 13.79 -1.28 12.48
CA PHE A 142 13.63 0.16 12.37
C PHE A 142 12.18 0.59 12.55
N VAL A 143 11.96 1.83 13.05
CA VAL A 143 10.61 2.39 13.20
C VAL A 143 10.03 2.68 11.81
N ASP A 144 8.88 2.10 11.51
CA ASP A 144 8.13 2.38 10.28
C ASP A 144 7.17 3.56 10.46
N GLY A 145 6.80 4.18 9.35
CA GLY A 145 5.82 5.27 9.34
C GLY A 145 6.35 6.66 9.67
N THR A 146 7.61 6.82 10.05
CA THR A 146 8.20 8.13 10.43
C THR A 146 8.05 9.20 9.34
N GLU A 147 8.14 8.81 8.06
CA GLU A 147 8.01 9.72 6.92
C GLU A 147 6.56 9.90 6.44
N ASN A 148 5.58 9.22 7.05
CA ASN A 148 4.18 9.44 6.72
C ASN A 148 3.73 10.86 7.08
N PRO A 149 2.87 11.49 6.27
CA PRO A 149 2.20 12.73 6.67
C PRO A 149 1.46 12.55 7.99
N GLN A 150 1.63 13.48 8.91
CA GLN A 150 0.99 13.43 10.22
C GLN A 150 -0.31 14.23 10.23
N GLY A 151 -1.37 13.65 10.82
CA GLY A 151 -2.69 14.23 10.93
C GLY A 151 -3.55 14.06 9.67
N ASP A 152 -4.85 13.91 9.86
CA ASP A 152 -5.82 13.56 8.80
C ASP A 152 -5.80 14.53 7.61
N GLU A 153 -5.61 15.83 7.85
CA GLU A 153 -5.57 16.83 6.78
C GLU A 153 -4.35 16.63 5.86
N ASN A 154 -3.15 16.43 6.44
CA ASN A 154 -1.94 16.18 5.66
C ASN A 154 -2.01 14.85 4.93
N VAL A 155 -2.57 13.82 5.56
CA VAL A 155 -2.81 12.52 4.91
C VAL A 155 -3.76 12.68 3.73
N ARG A 156 -4.87 13.44 3.88
CA ARG A 156 -5.80 13.74 2.77
C ARG A 156 -5.10 14.46 1.63
N ASN A 157 -4.33 15.49 1.92
CA ASN A 157 -3.63 16.30 0.90
C ASN A 157 -2.63 15.48 0.08
N VAL A 158 -2.05 14.43 0.67
CA VAL A 158 -1.09 13.54 -0.02
C VAL A 158 -1.79 12.37 -0.72
N ALA A 159 -2.75 11.73 -0.06
CA ALA A 159 -3.34 10.48 -0.56
C ALA A 159 -4.53 10.69 -1.48
N ILE A 160 -5.33 11.76 -1.29
CA ILE A 160 -6.66 11.87 -1.90
C ILE A 160 -6.65 12.87 -3.06
N ILE A 161 -7.20 12.45 -4.18
CA ILE A 161 -7.37 13.28 -5.37
C ILE A 161 -8.30 14.46 -5.03
N PRO A 162 -7.83 15.72 -5.27
CA PRO A 162 -8.51 16.92 -4.81
C PRO A 162 -9.83 17.17 -5.53
N GLU A 163 -10.65 18.05 -4.98
CA GLU A 163 -11.89 18.55 -5.61
C GLU A 163 -11.61 19.21 -6.96
N GLY A 164 -12.62 19.19 -7.83
CA GLY A 164 -12.56 19.80 -9.17
C GLY A 164 -12.03 18.84 -10.24
N ARG A 165 -11.62 17.63 -9.87
CA ARG A 165 -11.29 16.55 -10.81
C ARG A 165 -12.45 15.56 -10.92
N PRO A 166 -12.63 14.87 -12.06
CA PRO A 166 -13.67 13.83 -12.21
C PRO A 166 -13.55 12.70 -11.17
N ASP A 167 -12.31 12.38 -10.79
CA ASP A 167 -11.93 11.32 -9.86
C ASP A 167 -11.71 11.81 -8.40
N ALA A 168 -12.24 12.99 -8.05
CA ALA A 168 -12.12 13.57 -6.71
C ALA A 168 -12.55 12.56 -5.62
N GLY A 169 -11.79 12.50 -4.52
CA GLY A 169 -12.01 11.56 -3.43
C GLY A 169 -11.42 10.16 -3.68
N GLY A 170 -10.90 9.89 -4.88
CA GLY A 170 -10.16 8.67 -5.19
C GLY A 170 -8.69 8.73 -4.77
N SER A 171 -7.95 7.65 -5.02
CA SER A 171 -6.51 7.52 -4.73
C SER A 171 -5.87 6.51 -5.66
N TYR A 172 -4.62 6.75 -6.07
CA TYR A 172 -3.78 5.73 -6.69
C TYR A 172 -3.11 4.89 -5.62
N VAL A 173 -2.96 3.60 -5.89
CA VAL A 173 -2.47 2.62 -4.93
C VAL A 173 -1.32 1.83 -5.54
N LEU A 174 -0.25 1.66 -4.76
CA LEU A 174 0.79 0.67 -5.00
C LEU A 174 0.61 -0.47 -4.00
N LEU A 175 0.70 -1.70 -4.47
CA LEU A 175 0.87 -2.88 -3.63
C LEU A 175 2.13 -3.63 -4.07
N GLN A 176 3.01 -3.95 -3.10
CA GLN A 176 4.17 -4.81 -3.29
C GLN A 176 4.36 -5.72 -2.08
N LYS A 177 4.61 -6.99 -2.34
CA LYS A 177 5.07 -7.95 -1.32
C LYS A 177 6.60 -8.01 -1.35
N TYR A 178 7.23 -7.75 -0.20
CA TYR A 178 8.66 -7.90 0.00
C TYR A 178 8.93 -9.06 0.94
N LEU A 179 9.79 -10.00 0.53
CA LEU A 179 10.35 -11.01 1.41
C LEU A 179 11.63 -10.48 2.05
N HIS A 180 11.83 -10.75 3.34
CA HIS A 180 13.02 -10.33 4.10
C HIS A 180 13.90 -11.53 4.43
N ASP A 181 15.19 -11.42 4.12
CA ASP A 181 16.20 -12.35 4.60
C ASP A 181 16.76 -11.85 5.94
N LEU A 182 16.00 -12.11 7.02
CA LEU A 182 16.38 -11.68 8.36
C LEU A 182 17.71 -12.29 8.82
N LYS A 183 18.02 -13.51 8.41
CA LYS A 183 19.30 -14.14 8.75
C LYS A 183 20.49 -13.37 8.15
N LYS A 184 20.36 -12.94 6.91
CA LYS A 184 21.36 -12.10 6.25
C LYS A 184 21.43 -10.72 6.91
N TRP A 185 20.28 -10.11 7.21
CA TRP A 185 20.18 -8.81 7.85
C TRP A 185 20.80 -8.78 9.24
N ASP A 186 20.55 -9.79 10.07
CA ASP A 186 21.11 -9.90 11.43
C ASP A 186 22.62 -10.08 11.42
N ALA A 187 23.19 -10.57 10.32
CA ALA A 187 24.65 -10.66 10.15
C ALA A 187 25.30 -9.33 9.73
N VAL A 188 24.52 -8.34 9.28
CA VAL A 188 25.01 -7.00 8.93
C VAL A 188 25.23 -6.20 10.21
N PRO A 189 26.43 -5.57 10.44
CA PRO A 189 26.66 -4.73 11.59
C PRO A 189 25.63 -3.58 11.69
N VAL A 190 25.19 -3.23 12.91
CA VAL A 190 24.16 -2.20 13.12
C VAL A 190 24.50 -0.87 12.42
N ALA A 191 25.75 -0.42 12.49
CA ALA A 191 26.18 0.80 11.81
C ALA A 191 26.01 0.73 10.28
N GLU A 192 26.17 -0.45 9.68
CA GLU A 192 25.93 -0.66 8.24
C GLU A 192 24.43 -0.75 7.94
N GLN A 193 23.61 -1.35 8.84
CA GLN A 193 22.17 -1.32 8.76
C GLN A 193 21.65 0.13 8.78
N GLU A 194 22.10 0.94 9.74
CA GLU A 194 21.77 2.36 9.86
C GLU A 194 22.16 3.17 8.62
N THR A 195 23.34 2.91 8.10
CA THR A 195 23.82 3.53 6.86
C THR A 195 22.96 3.14 5.66
N SER A 196 22.54 1.86 5.59
CA SER A 196 21.68 1.35 4.52
C SER A 196 20.27 1.96 4.56
N VAL A 197 19.73 2.21 5.75
CA VAL A 197 18.44 2.89 5.92
C VAL A 197 18.59 4.40 5.76
N GLY A 198 19.66 5.00 6.26
CA GLY A 198 19.89 6.44 6.34
C GLY A 198 19.36 7.07 7.63
N ARG A 199 19.23 6.26 8.71
CA ARG A 199 18.63 6.63 9.99
C ARG A 199 19.22 5.77 11.11
N SER A 200 19.35 6.30 12.32
CA SER A 200 19.72 5.49 13.49
C SER A 200 18.61 4.50 13.87
N LYS A 201 19.00 3.29 14.28
CA LYS A 201 18.08 2.20 14.57
C LYS A 201 17.36 2.42 15.89
N GLU A 202 18.08 2.77 16.93
CA GLU A 202 17.54 2.93 18.28
C GLU A 202 16.81 4.26 18.46
N ALA A 203 17.49 5.39 18.15
CA ALA A 203 16.96 6.73 18.37
C ALA A 203 16.00 7.20 17.27
N ASN A 204 15.91 6.48 16.14
CA ASN A 204 15.09 6.85 14.99
C ASN A 204 15.40 8.25 14.42
N GLU A 205 16.67 8.66 14.47
CA GLU A 205 17.13 9.95 13.98
C GLU A 205 17.61 9.87 12.54
N GLU A 206 17.07 10.70 11.66
CA GLU A 206 17.47 10.77 10.25
C GLU A 206 18.91 11.31 10.13
N PHE A 207 19.73 10.67 9.31
CA PHE A 207 21.04 11.18 8.99
C PHE A 207 20.96 12.43 8.12
N SER A 208 21.82 13.42 8.43
CA SER A 208 21.90 14.64 7.64
C SER A 208 22.31 14.33 6.18
N ARG A 209 21.94 15.20 5.25
CA ARG A 209 22.13 14.97 3.81
C ARG A 209 23.60 14.80 3.39
N ASP A 210 24.52 15.40 4.12
CA ASP A 210 25.97 15.31 3.89
C ASP A 210 26.58 13.99 4.38
N VAL A 211 25.88 13.27 5.28
CA VAL A 211 26.31 11.97 5.82
C VAL A 211 25.56 10.81 5.17
N ARG A 212 24.30 11.02 4.83
CA ARG A 212 23.42 10.00 4.24
C ARG A 212 23.88 9.57 2.86
N LEU A 213 24.03 8.27 2.64
CA LEU A 213 24.40 7.72 1.33
C LEU A 213 23.29 7.96 0.29
N PRO A 214 23.65 8.25 -0.97
CA PRO A 214 22.67 8.44 -2.04
C PRO A 214 21.84 7.18 -2.37
N ASP A 215 22.37 6.00 -2.07
CA ASP A 215 21.76 4.69 -2.27
C ASP A 215 21.16 4.10 -0.97
N SER A 216 21.23 4.82 0.16
CA SER A 216 20.45 4.45 1.35
C SER A 216 18.95 4.55 1.04
N HIS A 217 18.11 3.79 1.77
CA HIS A 217 16.66 3.82 1.57
C HIS A 217 16.08 5.24 1.59
N LEU A 218 16.38 6.03 2.61
CA LEU A 218 15.94 7.44 2.66
C LEU A 218 16.55 8.29 1.54
N GLY A 219 17.74 7.96 1.05
CA GLY A 219 18.34 8.60 -0.12
C GLY A 219 17.54 8.32 -1.41
N ARG A 220 16.90 7.15 -1.50
CA ARG A 220 16.14 6.74 -2.68
C ARG A 220 14.69 7.20 -2.68
N VAL A 221 14.07 7.40 -1.49
CA VAL A 221 12.62 7.66 -1.39
C VAL A 221 12.26 9.06 -0.88
N ASN A 222 13.14 9.75 -0.14
CA ASN A 222 12.88 11.10 0.36
C ASN A 222 13.24 12.16 -0.70
N LEU A 223 12.48 12.18 -1.80
CA LEU A 223 12.75 12.95 -3.01
C LEU A 223 11.95 14.25 -3.05
N LYS A 224 12.46 15.20 -3.83
CA LYS A 224 11.79 16.48 -4.11
C LYS A 224 11.89 16.83 -5.59
N GLU A 225 10.81 17.34 -6.14
CA GLU A 225 10.78 18.00 -7.46
C GLU A 225 10.41 19.47 -7.29
N ASN A 226 11.16 20.38 -7.90
CA ASN A 226 10.92 21.83 -7.81
C ASN A 226 10.78 22.34 -6.36
N GLY A 227 11.50 21.72 -5.42
CA GLY A 227 11.43 22.07 -3.99
C GLY A 227 10.27 21.44 -3.22
N VAL A 228 9.34 20.75 -3.89
CA VAL A 228 8.19 20.07 -3.28
C VAL A 228 8.51 18.58 -3.05
N GLY A 229 8.22 18.08 -1.85
CA GLY A 229 8.44 16.66 -1.51
C GLY A 229 7.45 15.74 -2.25
N LEU A 230 7.97 14.69 -2.86
CA LEU A 230 7.16 13.63 -3.46
C LEU A 230 6.67 12.68 -2.36
N LYS A 231 5.66 13.10 -1.60
CA LYS A 231 5.14 12.33 -0.48
C LYS A 231 4.09 11.31 -0.93
N ILE A 232 4.03 10.19 -0.22
CA ILE A 232 3.01 9.14 -0.32
C ILE A 232 2.51 8.80 1.09
N VAL A 233 1.34 8.21 1.22
CA VAL A 233 0.80 7.69 2.50
C VAL A 233 0.95 6.18 2.50
N ARG A 234 1.73 5.62 3.44
CA ARG A 234 1.94 4.18 3.58
C ARG A 234 0.99 3.61 4.63
N ARG A 235 0.38 2.47 4.32
CA ARG A 235 -0.44 1.65 5.23
C ARG A 235 0.08 0.20 5.24
N SER A 236 1.40 0.09 5.16
CA SER A 236 2.13 -1.17 5.13
C SER A 236 2.12 -1.85 6.49
N LEU A 237 2.16 -3.17 6.50
CA LEU A 237 2.33 -3.96 7.72
C LEU A 237 3.29 -5.12 7.47
N PRO A 238 4.14 -5.47 8.45
CA PRO A 238 4.85 -6.72 8.46
C PRO A 238 3.90 -7.91 8.37
N PHE A 239 4.31 -8.95 7.68
CA PHE A 239 3.58 -10.22 7.59
C PHE A 239 4.54 -11.39 7.78
N GLY A 240 4.00 -12.57 8.09
CA GLY A 240 4.74 -13.80 7.90
C GLY A 240 4.58 -14.86 8.95
N LYS A 241 5.35 -15.92 8.72
CA LYS A 241 5.49 -17.08 9.61
C LYS A 241 6.94 -17.17 10.09
N ILE A 242 7.16 -17.42 11.37
CA ILE A 242 8.52 -17.56 11.93
C ILE A 242 9.31 -18.67 11.22
N SER A 243 8.64 -19.74 10.82
CA SER A 243 9.25 -20.90 10.14
C SER A 243 9.15 -20.84 8.60
N GLY A 244 8.64 -19.76 8.02
CA GLY A 244 8.38 -19.66 6.60
C GLY A 244 8.63 -18.25 6.06
N GLU A 245 7.92 -17.91 5.00
CA GLU A 245 7.99 -16.58 4.39
C GLU A 245 7.57 -15.49 5.39
N HIS A 246 8.30 -14.39 5.39
CA HIS A 246 8.04 -13.20 6.18
C HIS A 246 8.64 -11.96 5.50
N GLY A 247 8.11 -10.82 5.85
CA GLY A 247 8.55 -9.56 5.23
C GLY A 247 7.57 -8.42 5.44
N LEU A 248 7.35 -7.64 4.39
CA LEU A 248 6.49 -6.46 4.41
C LEU A 248 5.45 -6.53 3.28
N MET A 249 4.18 -6.39 3.63
CA MET A 249 3.14 -6.00 2.68
C MET A 249 3.17 -4.47 2.57
N PHE A 250 3.83 -3.99 1.53
CA PHE A 250 3.94 -2.56 1.27
C PHE A 250 2.71 -2.10 0.49
N THR A 251 1.89 -1.24 1.09
CA THR A 251 0.81 -0.55 0.40
C THR A 251 0.93 0.96 0.60
N ALA A 252 0.83 1.70 -0.50
CA ALA A 252 0.93 3.15 -0.50
C ALA A 252 -0.20 3.78 -1.29
N TYR A 253 -0.68 4.94 -0.80
CA TYR A 253 -1.74 5.73 -1.38
C TYR A 253 -1.23 7.12 -1.76
N CYS A 254 -1.63 7.61 -2.94
CA CYS A 254 -1.27 8.96 -3.39
C CYS A 254 -2.33 9.55 -4.33
N HIS A 255 -2.49 10.87 -4.31
CA HIS A 255 -3.36 11.61 -5.22
C HIS A 255 -2.84 11.62 -6.67
N THR A 256 -1.59 11.21 -6.91
CA THR A 256 -0.98 11.04 -8.23
C THR A 256 -0.08 9.80 -8.24
N LEU A 257 -0.12 9.05 -9.32
CA LEU A 257 0.76 7.90 -9.52
C LEU A 257 2.23 8.31 -9.67
N HIS A 258 2.48 9.53 -10.16
CA HIS A 258 3.81 10.08 -10.37
C HIS A 258 4.72 10.00 -9.13
N ASN A 259 4.22 10.41 -7.95
CA ASN A 259 5.02 10.38 -6.73
C ASN A 259 5.47 8.96 -6.36
N ILE A 260 4.62 7.97 -6.60
CA ILE A 260 4.91 6.55 -6.38
C ILE A 260 5.97 6.09 -7.37
N GLU A 261 5.79 6.37 -8.65
CA GLU A 261 6.69 5.91 -9.72
C GLU A 261 8.10 6.47 -9.57
N VAL A 262 8.23 7.77 -9.30
CA VAL A 262 9.56 8.39 -9.15
C VAL A 262 10.35 7.75 -8.00
N GLN A 263 9.69 7.44 -6.88
CA GLN A 263 10.35 6.74 -5.77
C GLN A 263 10.79 5.33 -6.19
N LEU A 264 9.94 4.57 -6.89
CA LEU A 264 10.28 3.22 -7.35
C LEU A 264 11.43 3.23 -8.37
N LEU A 265 11.42 4.15 -9.34
CA LEU A 265 12.50 4.29 -10.32
C LEU A 265 13.85 4.52 -9.63
N HIS A 266 13.87 5.28 -8.54
CA HIS A 266 15.08 5.49 -7.75
C HIS A 266 15.43 4.24 -6.92
N MET A 267 14.46 3.62 -6.23
CA MET A 267 14.70 2.41 -5.43
C MET A 267 15.30 1.27 -6.26
N PHE A 268 14.75 1.02 -7.44
CA PHE A 268 15.16 -0.09 -8.30
C PHE A 268 16.30 0.26 -9.27
N GLY A 269 16.79 1.52 -9.26
CA GLY A 269 17.97 1.94 -9.99
C GLY A 269 17.73 2.41 -11.41
N ASP A 270 16.49 2.44 -11.89
CA ASP A 270 16.16 2.86 -13.26
C ASP A 270 16.37 4.36 -13.50
N ALA A 271 16.38 5.17 -12.42
CA ALA A 271 16.58 6.61 -12.52
C ALA A 271 18.05 7.02 -12.72
N ASP A 272 19.01 6.36 -12.06
CA ASP A 272 20.43 6.78 -12.03
C ASP A 272 21.44 5.64 -11.87
N GLY A 273 20.98 4.38 -12.00
CA GLY A 273 21.82 3.18 -11.86
C GLY A 273 22.16 2.79 -10.41
N LYS A 274 21.60 3.48 -9.40
CA LYS A 274 21.84 3.18 -7.98
C LYS A 274 20.61 2.48 -7.39
N THR A 275 20.80 1.26 -6.95
CA THR A 275 19.77 0.45 -6.28
C THR A 275 19.78 0.70 -4.78
N ASP A 276 18.62 0.73 -4.16
CA ASP A 276 18.43 0.83 -2.71
C ASP A 276 19.17 -0.28 -1.96
N LEU A 277 19.94 0.10 -0.94
CA LEU A 277 20.74 -0.84 -0.14
C LEU A 277 19.88 -1.86 0.62
N LEU A 278 18.62 -1.56 0.95
CA LEU A 278 17.72 -2.56 1.54
C LEU A 278 17.41 -3.70 0.58
N LEU A 279 17.33 -3.44 -0.73
CA LEU A 279 17.19 -4.51 -1.73
C LEU A 279 18.44 -5.38 -1.84
N LYS A 280 19.59 -4.84 -1.48
CA LYS A 280 20.85 -5.60 -1.45
C LYS A 280 21.01 -6.43 -0.18
N HIS A 281 20.60 -5.93 0.97
CA HIS A 281 20.92 -6.50 2.27
C HIS A 281 19.78 -7.26 2.96
N LEU A 282 18.52 -6.94 2.64
CA LEU A 282 17.36 -7.41 3.38
C LEU A 282 16.23 -7.93 2.48
N SER A 283 15.77 -7.10 1.53
CA SER A 283 14.44 -7.26 0.92
C SER A 283 14.51 -7.71 -0.52
N THR A 284 13.59 -8.59 -0.92
CA THR A 284 13.35 -8.95 -2.32
C THR A 284 11.88 -8.67 -2.64
N ALA A 285 11.61 -7.82 -3.64
CA ALA A 285 10.25 -7.64 -4.14
C ALA A 285 9.84 -8.89 -4.93
N VAL A 286 8.69 -9.47 -4.57
CA VAL A 286 8.14 -10.66 -5.23
C VAL A 286 6.81 -10.40 -5.90
N SER A 287 6.23 -9.20 -5.70
CA SER A 287 5.06 -8.72 -6.43
C SER A 287 5.16 -7.22 -6.72
N GLY A 288 4.32 -6.73 -7.62
CA GLY A 288 4.16 -5.31 -7.92
C GLY A 288 2.91 -5.07 -8.75
N ALA A 289 2.00 -4.23 -8.22
CA ALA A 289 0.75 -3.90 -8.87
C ALA A 289 0.33 -2.45 -8.56
N TYR A 290 -0.29 -1.79 -9.54
CA TYR A 290 -0.95 -0.50 -9.39
C TYR A 290 -2.45 -0.66 -9.44
N TYR A 291 -3.14 0.06 -8.56
CA TYR A 291 -4.59 0.09 -8.53
C TYR A 291 -5.10 1.54 -8.42
N TYR A 292 -6.34 1.73 -8.84
CA TYR A 292 -7.10 2.95 -8.58
C TYR A 292 -8.22 2.64 -7.59
N ALA A 293 -8.23 3.34 -6.47
CA ALA A 293 -9.28 3.31 -5.46
C ALA A 293 -10.26 4.45 -5.70
N PRO A 294 -11.47 4.22 -6.22
CA PRO A 294 -12.45 5.27 -6.44
C PRO A 294 -13.00 5.81 -5.12
N SER A 295 -13.67 6.97 -5.16
CA SER A 295 -14.42 7.48 -4.01
C SER A 295 -15.50 6.49 -3.57
N VAL A 296 -15.98 6.62 -2.32
CA VAL A 296 -17.10 5.78 -1.81
C VAL A 296 -18.34 5.93 -2.68
N GLU A 297 -18.64 7.15 -3.12
CA GLU A 297 -19.79 7.45 -3.98
C GLU A 297 -19.67 6.76 -5.35
N ARG A 298 -18.46 6.74 -5.93
CA ARG A 298 -18.20 6.02 -7.18
C ARG A 298 -18.28 4.51 -6.97
N LEU A 299 -17.71 3.99 -5.88
CA LEU A 299 -17.78 2.56 -5.57
C LEU A 299 -19.22 2.05 -5.37
N GLN A 300 -20.12 2.89 -4.86
CA GLN A 300 -21.54 2.60 -4.76
C GLN A 300 -22.26 2.59 -6.12
N ASN A 301 -21.73 3.32 -7.10
CA ASN A 301 -22.33 3.56 -8.41
C ASN A 301 -21.38 3.18 -9.57
N LEU A 302 -20.72 2.05 -9.45
CA LEU A 302 -19.88 1.47 -10.50
C LEU A 302 -20.68 1.13 -11.77
#